data_e9f26c5cdcaee67784f681173c786875
#
_entry.id   e9f26c5cdcaee67784f681173c786875
#
_cell.length_a   1.000
_cell.length_b   1.000
_cell.length_c   1.000
_cell.angle_alpha   90.00
_cell.angle_beta   90.00
_cell.angle_gamma   90.00
#
_symmetry.space_group_name_H-M   'P 1'
#
loop_
_entity.id
_entity.type
_entity.pdbx_description
1 polymer ?
#
loop_
_entity_poly.entity_id
_entity_poly.type
_entity_poly.pdbx_seq_one_letter_code
_entity_poly.pdbx_strand_id
1 'polypeptide(L)'
;MAKKRGTDKVETTRNAIFGVIIAIGVALVGLGIYLSSGLAQNATPTEGEDYALIENADRIRIGDPINVYEFFSYGCVHCRNFDPELEEWLVTTEEDVAFSRKPAAFSRTWTLLGQGYLALEQADALEGNHAKLFSAVHDFGKTFRSGQEIADYLDSET
;
A
#
# COMPACT_ATOMS: atom_id res chain seq x y z
N MET A 1 31.51 48.26 -41.66
CA MET A 1 30.19 47.62 -41.48
C MET A 1 30.20 46.08 -41.59
N ALA A 2 31.25 45.38 -41.20
CA ALA A 2 31.37 43.90 -41.36
C ALA A 2 31.18 43.06 -40.09
N LYS A 3 31.05 43.66 -38.90
CA LYS A 3 31.02 42.93 -37.61
C LYS A 3 29.63 42.39 -37.18
N LYS A 4 28.53 42.87 -37.79
CA LYS A 4 27.14 42.54 -37.38
C LYS A 4 26.65 41.18 -37.91
N ARG A 5 27.20 40.70 -39.03
CA ARG A 5 26.77 39.42 -39.67
C ARG A 5 27.26 38.15 -38.95
N GLY A 6 28.31 38.20 -38.15
CA GLY A 6 28.86 37.07 -37.43
C GLY A 6 28.10 36.78 -36.13
N THR A 7 27.66 37.83 -35.44
CA THR A 7 26.91 37.69 -34.17
C THR A 7 25.51 37.11 -34.39
N ASP A 8 24.82 37.52 -35.46
CA ASP A 8 23.47 37.01 -35.78
C ASP A 8 23.47 35.48 -36.10
N LYS A 9 24.51 35.03 -36.80
CA LYS A 9 24.65 33.56 -37.07
C LYS A 9 24.91 32.76 -35.81
N VAL A 10 25.75 33.25 -34.89
CA VAL A 10 26.05 32.58 -33.62
C VAL A 10 24.81 32.51 -32.72
N GLU A 11 24.05 33.59 -32.63
CA GLU A 11 22.79 33.61 -31.85
C GLU A 11 21.76 32.68 -32.45
N THR A 12 21.58 32.66 -33.76
CA THR A 12 20.64 31.75 -34.43
C THR A 12 21.02 30.28 -34.20
N THR A 13 22.31 29.96 -34.32
CA THR A 13 22.78 28.59 -34.08
C THR A 13 22.63 28.20 -32.62
N ARG A 14 22.94 29.08 -31.66
CA ARG A 14 22.75 28.86 -30.23
C ARG A 14 21.27 28.58 -29.90
N ASN A 15 20.39 29.42 -30.40
CA ASN A 15 18.95 29.28 -30.15
C ASN A 15 18.37 28.02 -30.80
N ALA A 16 18.88 27.64 -31.98
CA ALA A 16 18.52 26.35 -32.60
C ALA A 16 18.97 25.13 -31.76
N ILE A 17 20.19 25.15 -31.22
CA ILE A 17 20.72 24.12 -30.34
C ILE A 17 19.88 24.01 -29.06
N PHE A 18 19.58 25.14 -28.41
CA PHE A 18 18.71 25.17 -27.23
C PHE A 18 17.30 24.63 -27.53
N GLY A 19 16.74 25.02 -28.68
CA GLY A 19 15.44 24.52 -29.12
C GLY A 19 15.43 22.98 -29.29
N VAL A 20 16.47 22.43 -29.89
CA VAL A 20 16.63 20.95 -30.04
C VAL A 20 16.78 20.25 -28.68
N ILE A 21 17.61 20.79 -27.79
CA ILE A 21 17.79 20.21 -26.44
C ILE A 21 16.48 20.22 -25.66
N ILE A 22 15.73 21.32 -25.69
CA ILE A 22 14.42 21.41 -25.03
C ILE A 22 13.44 20.41 -25.64
N ALA A 23 13.39 20.30 -26.96
CA ALA A 23 12.49 19.36 -27.63
C ALA A 23 12.81 17.90 -27.27
N ILE A 24 14.09 17.54 -27.20
CA ILE A 24 14.54 16.19 -26.75
C ILE A 24 14.14 15.98 -25.28
N GLY A 25 14.38 16.96 -24.40
CA GLY A 25 14.02 16.88 -23.00
C GLY A 25 12.52 16.67 -22.80
N VAL A 26 11.67 17.42 -23.50
CA VAL A 26 10.21 17.24 -23.45
C VAL A 26 9.79 15.87 -23.98
N ALA A 27 10.41 15.39 -25.06
CA ALA A 27 10.14 14.07 -25.63
C ALA A 27 10.51 12.93 -24.64
N LEU A 28 11.64 13.03 -23.96
CA LEU A 28 12.08 12.05 -22.97
C LEU A 28 11.20 12.05 -21.73
N VAL A 29 10.80 13.23 -21.24
CA VAL A 29 9.85 13.34 -20.12
C VAL A 29 8.49 12.78 -20.52
N GLY A 30 7.98 13.14 -21.69
CA GLY A 30 6.71 12.61 -22.20
C GLY A 30 6.73 11.09 -22.38
N LEU A 31 7.83 10.54 -22.89
CA LEU A 31 8.02 9.09 -23.00
C LEU A 31 8.09 8.44 -21.60
N GLY A 32 8.80 9.05 -20.65
CA GLY A 32 8.87 8.56 -19.28
C GLY A 32 7.49 8.52 -18.61
N ILE A 33 6.70 9.58 -18.74
CA ILE A 33 5.33 9.64 -18.24
C ILE A 33 4.45 8.57 -18.93
N TYR A 34 4.56 8.43 -20.24
CA TYR A 34 3.81 7.44 -21.00
C TYR A 34 4.11 6.00 -20.53
N LEU A 35 5.39 5.67 -20.32
CA LEU A 35 5.80 4.34 -19.86
C LEU A 35 5.44 4.09 -18.39
N SER A 36 5.47 5.12 -17.54
CA SER A 36 5.16 5.01 -16.10
C SER A 36 3.67 5.10 -15.77
N SER A 37 2.86 5.70 -16.64
CA SER A 37 1.42 5.93 -16.38
C SER A 37 0.53 4.68 -16.54
N GLY A 38 1.11 3.51 -16.82
CA GLY A 38 0.35 2.28 -17.08
C GLY A 38 -0.48 2.28 -18.36
N LEU A 39 -0.48 3.38 -19.13
CA LEU A 39 -1.17 3.46 -20.41
C LEU A 39 -0.60 2.48 -21.45
N ALA A 40 0.66 2.06 -21.26
CA ALA A 40 1.30 1.02 -22.07
C ALA A 40 0.99 -0.40 -21.57
N GLN A 41 0.35 -0.55 -20.39
CA GLN A 41 0.09 -1.83 -19.72
C GLN A 41 -1.38 -2.26 -19.77
N ASN A 42 -2.15 -1.78 -20.75
CA ASN A 42 -3.50 -2.29 -21.03
C ASN A 42 -3.49 -3.72 -21.65
N ALA A 43 -2.46 -4.51 -21.35
CA ALA A 43 -2.49 -5.93 -21.67
C ALA A 43 -3.43 -6.61 -20.67
N THR A 44 -4.46 -7.28 -21.16
CA THR A 44 -5.25 -8.19 -20.34
C THR A 44 -4.30 -9.22 -19.74
N PRO A 45 -4.36 -9.46 -18.40
CA PRO A 45 -3.49 -10.43 -17.75
C PRO A 45 -3.57 -11.79 -18.46
N THR A 46 -2.43 -12.42 -18.70
CA THR A 46 -2.29 -13.69 -19.39
C THR A 46 -2.06 -14.81 -18.39
N GLU A 47 -2.87 -15.87 -18.49
CA GLU A 47 -2.69 -17.05 -17.65
C GLU A 47 -1.34 -17.72 -17.93
N GLY A 48 -0.63 -18.08 -16.86
CA GLY A 48 0.69 -18.70 -16.89
C GLY A 48 1.85 -17.71 -16.92
N GLU A 49 1.61 -16.42 -17.20
CA GLU A 49 2.61 -15.35 -17.17
C GLU A 49 2.33 -14.37 -16.02
N ASP A 50 1.12 -13.81 -15.96
CA ASP A 50 0.74 -12.82 -14.97
C ASP A 50 -0.01 -13.43 -13.78
N TYR A 51 -0.71 -14.55 -13.99
CA TYR A 51 -1.43 -15.27 -12.94
C TYR A 51 -1.51 -16.77 -13.25
N ALA A 52 -1.78 -17.57 -12.21
CA ALA A 52 -2.10 -18.99 -12.34
C ALA A 52 -3.49 -19.26 -11.79
N LEU A 53 -4.27 -20.07 -12.50
CA LEU A 53 -5.55 -20.54 -11.99
C LEU A 53 -5.32 -21.55 -10.84
N ILE A 54 -6.06 -21.36 -9.75
CA ILE A 54 -6.09 -22.35 -8.66
C ILE A 54 -7.13 -23.40 -9.04
N GLU A 55 -6.67 -24.63 -9.31
CA GLU A 55 -7.56 -25.74 -9.59
C GLU A 55 -8.44 -26.04 -8.36
N ASN A 56 -9.74 -26.25 -8.58
CA ASN A 56 -10.73 -26.51 -7.55
C ASN A 56 -10.89 -25.40 -6.49
N ALA A 57 -10.57 -24.15 -6.83
CA ALA A 57 -10.91 -23.02 -5.97
C ALA A 57 -12.42 -22.97 -5.72
N ASP A 58 -12.81 -22.71 -4.49
CA ASP A 58 -14.20 -22.47 -4.15
C ASP A 58 -14.72 -21.26 -4.94
N ARG A 59 -15.80 -21.47 -5.68
CA ARG A 59 -16.43 -20.39 -6.46
C ARG A 59 -17.39 -19.64 -5.56
N ILE A 60 -17.28 -18.34 -5.54
CA ILE A 60 -18.30 -17.45 -4.95
C ILE A 60 -19.60 -17.68 -5.71
N ARG A 61 -20.67 -18.00 -5.00
CA ARG A 61 -22.01 -18.18 -5.60
C ARG A 61 -22.68 -16.81 -5.69
N ILE A 62 -23.51 -16.65 -6.73
CA ILE A 62 -24.35 -15.44 -6.85
C ILE A 62 -25.25 -15.35 -5.61
N GLY A 63 -25.17 -14.24 -4.89
CA GLY A 63 -25.92 -14.01 -3.64
C GLY A 63 -25.16 -14.34 -2.34
N ASP A 64 -23.95 -14.93 -2.42
CA ASP A 64 -23.07 -15.02 -1.28
C ASP A 64 -22.35 -13.68 -1.04
N PRO A 65 -22.03 -13.32 0.20
CA PRO A 65 -21.27 -12.10 0.47
C PRO A 65 -19.85 -12.18 -0.12
N ILE A 66 -19.35 -11.05 -0.53
CA ILE A 66 -17.95 -10.92 -0.99
C ILE A 66 -17.05 -10.99 0.24
N ASN A 67 -16.29 -12.08 0.38
CA ASN A 67 -15.35 -12.21 1.49
C ASN A 67 -14.07 -11.44 1.19
N VAL A 68 -13.74 -10.46 2.03
CA VAL A 68 -12.52 -9.67 1.98
C VAL A 68 -11.66 -10.01 3.19
N TYR A 69 -10.40 -10.38 2.96
CA TYR A 69 -9.45 -10.74 4.02
C TYR A 69 -8.27 -9.78 3.99
N GLU A 70 -8.02 -9.14 5.11
CA GLU A 70 -6.77 -8.43 5.34
C GLU A 70 -5.77 -9.35 6.05
N PHE A 71 -4.64 -9.63 5.41
CA PHE A 71 -3.50 -10.28 6.07
C PHE A 71 -2.58 -9.19 6.61
N PHE A 72 -2.53 -9.02 7.93
CA PHE A 72 -1.84 -7.91 8.58
C PHE A 72 -0.92 -8.36 9.72
N SER A 73 -0.12 -7.46 10.25
CA SER A 73 0.56 -7.62 11.53
C SER A 73 0.73 -6.27 12.22
N TYR A 74 0.54 -6.23 13.55
CA TYR A 74 0.90 -5.05 14.35
C TYR A 74 2.40 -4.70 14.26
N GLY A 75 3.27 -5.63 13.84
CA GLY A 75 4.68 -5.36 13.57
C GLY A 75 4.98 -4.78 12.18
N CYS A 76 3.97 -4.58 11.33
CA CYS A 76 4.12 -4.09 9.96
C CYS A 76 3.77 -2.60 9.85
N VAL A 77 4.76 -1.77 9.52
CA VAL A 77 4.55 -0.32 9.38
C VAL A 77 3.59 0.03 8.23
N HIS A 78 3.57 -0.77 7.17
CA HIS A 78 2.66 -0.55 6.04
C HIS A 78 1.21 -0.85 6.45
N CYS A 79 0.98 -1.90 7.25
CA CYS A 79 -0.33 -2.22 7.79
C CYS A 79 -0.81 -1.09 8.72
N ARG A 80 0.06 -0.60 9.63
CA ARG A 80 -0.24 0.53 10.49
C ARG A 80 -0.66 1.78 9.72
N ASN A 81 0.02 2.07 8.58
CA ASN A 81 -0.29 3.24 7.77
C ASN A 81 -1.56 3.08 6.93
N PHE A 82 -1.90 1.85 6.56
CA PHE A 82 -3.08 1.51 5.78
C PHE A 82 -4.36 1.40 6.64
N ASP A 83 -4.22 1.02 7.90
CA ASP A 83 -5.35 0.76 8.81
C ASP A 83 -6.38 1.91 8.88
N PRO A 84 -6.02 3.20 8.98
CA PRO A 84 -7.01 4.28 8.99
C PRO A 84 -7.84 4.38 7.69
N GLU A 85 -7.22 4.13 6.54
CA GLU A 85 -7.91 4.14 5.23
C GLU A 85 -8.86 2.94 5.12
N LEU A 86 -8.45 1.79 5.67
CA LEU A 86 -9.26 0.59 5.72
C LEU A 86 -10.48 0.76 6.65
N GLU A 87 -10.29 1.38 7.82
CA GLU A 87 -11.40 1.69 8.74
C GLU A 87 -12.41 2.65 8.10
N GLU A 88 -11.94 3.69 7.38
CA GLU A 88 -12.82 4.60 6.63
C GLU A 88 -13.59 3.85 5.53
N TRP A 89 -12.93 2.95 4.81
CA TRP A 89 -13.59 2.11 3.80
C TRP A 89 -14.66 1.21 4.43
N LEU A 90 -14.38 0.57 5.57
CA LEU A 90 -15.32 -0.32 6.26
C LEU A 90 -16.61 0.38 6.66
N VAL A 91 -16.56 1.67 7.01
CA VAL A 91 -17.75 2.47 7.32
C VAL A 91 -18.65 2.68 6.08
N THR A 92 -18.05 2.70 4.90
CA THR A 92 -18.74 2.96 3.61
C THR A 92 -19.02 1.69 2.81
N THR A 93 -18.60 0.54 3.31
CA THR A 93 -18.74 -0.76 2.63
C THR A 93 -20.19 -1.22 2.59
N GLU A 94 -20.58 -1.81 1.46
CA GLU A 94 -21.93 -2.33 1.23
C GLU A 94 -22.20 -3.60 2.07
N GLU A 95 -23.48 -3.88 2.35
CA GLU A 95 -23.91 -5.00 3.22
C GLU A 95 -23.56 -6.38 2.66
N ASP A 96 -23.21 -6.48 1.37
CA ASP A 96 -22.82 -7.74 0.73
C ASP A 96 -21.33 -8.08 0.90
N VAL A 97 -20.56 -7.25 1.61
CA VAL A 97 -19.14 -7.49 1.91
C VAL A 97 -18.96 -8.01 3.33
N ALA A 98 -18.34 -9.18 3.44
CA ALA A 98 -17.91 -9.76 4.71
C ALA A 98 -16.40 -9.57 4.86
N PHE A 99 -15.99 -8.66 5.75
CA PHE A 99 -14.58 -8.37 6.02
C PHE A 99 -14.07 -9.16 7.22
N SER A 100 -12.82 -9.63 7.17
CA SER A 100 -12.14 -10.19 8.34
C SER A 100 -10.63 -10.01 8.26
N ARG A 101 -10.00 -9.79 9.42
CA ARG A 101 -8.55 -9.70 9.57
C ARG A 101 -7.94 -11.05 9.89
N LYS A 102 -6.76 -11.33 9.33
CA LYS A 102 -5.99 -12.55 9.55
C LYS A 102 -4.55 -12.17 9.92
N PRO A 103 -4.15 -12.31 11.19
CA PRO A 103 -2.80 -11.93 11.59
C PRO A 103 -1.75 -12.85 10.97
N ALA A 104 -0.74 -12.26 10.31
CA ALA A 104 0.40 -12.96 9.74
C ALA A 104 1.45 -13.26 10.81
N ALA A 105 2.08 -14.44 10.77
CA ALA A 105 3.01 -14.95 11.79
C ALA A 105 4.39 -15.28 11.21
N PHE A 106 5.02 -14.32 10.51
CA PHE A 106 6.31 -14.54 9.83
C PHE A 106 7.53 -14.59 10.77
N SER A 107 7.36 -14.16 12.03
CA SER A 107 8.42 -14.20 13.05
C SER A 107 7.82 -14.46 14.43
N ARG A 108 8.68 -14.77 15.42
CA ARG A 108 8.22 -14.94 16.81
C ARG A 108 7.50 -13.71 17.35
N THR A 109 7.99 -12.50 17.06
CA THR A 109 7.35 -11.24 17.46
C THR A 109 6.00 -11.08 16.79
N TRP A 110 5.91 -11.33 15.49
CA TRP A 110 4.65 -11.26 14.77
C TRP A 110 3.63 -12.30 15.26
N THR A 111 4.09 -13.52 15.57
CA THR A 111 3.24 -14.56 16.17
C THR A 111 2.66 -14.09 17.50
N LEU A 112 3.48 -13.50 18.37
CA LEU A 112 3.01 -12.97 19.66
C LEU A 112 1.97 -11.86 19.49
N LEU A 113 2.24 -10.89 18.60
CA LEU A 113 1.32 -9.81 18.30
C LEU A 113 0.02 -10.33 17.67
N GLY A 114 0.11 -11.33 16.79
CA GLY A 114 -1.05 -12.00 16.21
C GLY A 114 -1.89 -12.74 17.25
N GLN A 115 -1.26 -13.36 18.24
CA GLN A 115 -1.97 -13.98 19.38
C GLN A 115 -2.69 -12.90 20.21
N GLY A 116 -2.10 -11.72 20.36
CA GLY A 116 -2.76 -10.56 20.99
C GLY A 116 -4.03 -10.15 20.23
N TYR A 117 -3.95 -10.07 18.90
CA TYR A 117 -5.13 -9.78 18.07
C TYR A 117 -6.24 -10.83 18.28
N LEU A 118 -5.90 -12.12 18.17
CA LEU A 118 -6.88 -13.21 18.31
C LEU A 118 -7.53 -13.25 19.71
N ALA A 119 -6.76 -12.89 20.74
CA ALA A 119 -7.28 -12.80 22.11
C ALA A 119 -8.27 -11.63 22.24
N LEU A 120 -7.97 -10.47 21.65
CA LEU A 120 -8.88 -9.32 21.61
C LEU A 120 -10.15 -9.62 20.80
N GLU A 121 -10.01 -10.26 19.66
CA GLU A 121 -11.13 -10.71 18.83
C GLU A 121 -12.05 -11.64 19.60
N GLN A 122 -11.50 -12.65 20.28
CA GLN A 122 -12.25 -13.61 21.09
C GLN A 122 -12.95 -12.94 22.28
N ALA A 123 -12.36 -11.88 22.83
CA ALA A 123 -12.92 -11.14 23.96
C ALA A 123 -13.89 -10.02 23.55
N ASP A 124 -14.13 -9.85 22.23
CA ASP A 124 -14.91 -8.72 21.67
C ASP A 124 -14.36 -7.35 22.11
N ALA A 125 -13.02 -7.24 22.16
CA ALA A 125 -12.30 -6.09 22.68
C ALA A 125 -11.38 -5.43 21.64
N LEU A 126 -11.63 -5.64 20.35
CA LEU A 126 -10.83 -5.02 19.28
C LEU A 126 -11.07 -3.52 19.19
N GLU A 127 -12.31 -3.05 19.43
CA GLU A 127 -12.65 -1.65 19.38
C GLU A 127 -11.74 -0.84 20.33
N GLY A 128 -11.08 0.18 19.79
CA GLY A 128 -10.13 1.02 20.51
C GLY A 128 -8.78 0.37 20.83
N ASN A 129 -8.69 -0.96 20.99
CA ASN A 129 -7.44 -1.66 21.30
C ASN A 129 -6.63 -1.99 20.06
N HIS A 130 -7.26 -2.15 18.90
CA HIS A 130 -6.57 -2.40 17.63
C HIS A 130 -5.60 -1.26 17.30
N ALA A 131 -6.10 -0.03 17.25
CA ALA A 131 -5.29 1.15 17.01
C ALA A 131 -4.23 1.39 18.10
N LYS A 132 -4.55 1.10 19.39
CA LYS A 132 -3.59 1.20 20.49
C LYS A 132 -2.39 0.28 20.31
N LEU A 133 -2.58 -0.96 19.85
CA LEU A 133 -1.47 -1.88 19.61
C LEU A 133 -0.59 -1.43 18.44
N PHE A 134 -1.16 -0.91 17.36
CA PHE A 134 -0.38 -0.29 16.29
C PHE A 134 0.46 0.88 16.81
N SER A 135 -0.16 1.80 17.55
CA SER A 135 0.54 2.94 18.15
C SER A 135 1.61 2.50 19.16
N ALA A 136 1.34 1.49 19.99
CA ALA A 136 2.33 0.95 20.91
C ALA A 136 3.62 0.56 20.21
N VAL A 137 3.49 -0.20 19.11
CA VAL A 137 4.65 -0.73 18.38
C VAL A 137 5.34 0.36 17.56
N HIS A 138 4.59 1.18 16.81
CA HIS A 138 5.16 2.07 15.80
C HIS A 138 5.38 3.50 16.28
N ASP A 139 4.50 4.03 17.13
CA ASP A 139 4.61 5.42 17.61
C ASP A 139 5.41 5.50 18.90
N PHE A 140 5.28 4.50 19.80
CA PHE A 140 5.97 4.45 21.09
C PHE A 140 7.16 3.48 21.13
N GLY A 141 7.42 2.73 20.04
CA GLY A 141 8.55 1.79 19.94
C GLY A 141 8.50 0.66 20.96
N LYS A 142 7.31 0.27 21.44
CA LYS A 142 7.17 -0.81 22.41
C LYS A 142 7.48 -2.16 21.78
N THR A 143 8.15 -3.00 22.57
CA THR A 143 8.40 -4.40 22.23
C THR A 143 7.80 -5.27 23.31
N PHE A 144 6.95 -6.20 22.92
CA PHE A 144 6.30 -7.14 23.84
C PHE A 144 7.01 -8.50 23.80
N ARG A 145 7.12 -9.17 24.96
CA ARG A 145 7.78 -10.46 25.12
C ARG A 145 6.80 -11.56 25.51
N SER A 146 5.61 -11.19 25.97
CA SER A 146 4.54 -12.11 26.36
C SER A 146 3.15 -11.52 26.10
N GLY A 147 2.14 -12.38 26.04
CA GLY A 147 0.74 -11.94 25.98
C GLY A 147 0.31 -11.15 27.21
N GLN A 148 0.90 -11.47 28.40
CA GLN A 148 0.60 -10.72 29.61
C GLN A 148 1.09 -9.25 29.50
N GLU A 149 2.27 -8.99 28.93
CA GLU A 149 2.75 -7.62 28.70
C GLU A 149 1.83 -6.84 27.76
N ILE A 150 1.22 -7.50 26.77
CA ILE A 150 0.22 -6.88 25.89
C ILE A 150 -1.04 -6.54 26.68
N ALA A 151 -1.56 -7.48 27.48
CA ALA A 151 -2.75 -7.27 28.30
C ALA A 151 -2.54 -6.13 29.31
N ASP A 152 -1.43 -6.16 30.07
CA ASP A 152 -1.09 -5.13 31.05
C ASP A 152 -0.99 -3.74 30.42
N TYR A 153 -0.45 -3.66 29.19
CA TYR A 153 -0.36 -2.40 28.46
C TYR A 153 -1.74 -1.87 28.09
N LEU A 154 -2.62 -2.72 27.57
CA LEU A 154 -3.96 -2.33 27.15
C LEU A 154 -4.82 -1.92 28.37
N ASP A 155 -4.68 -2.60 29.50
CA ASP A 155 -5.40 -2.27 30.73
C ASP A 155 -4.92 -0.95 31.35
N SER A 156 -3.62 -0.61 31.22
CA SER A 156 -3.05 0.61 31.83
C SER A 156 -3.44 1.90 31.12
N GLU A 157 -3.89 1.81 29.86
CA GLU A 157 -4.27 2.95 29.02
C GLU A 157 -5.79 3.21 29.03
N THR A 158 -6.52 2.47 29.89
CA THR A 158 -7.98 2.66 30.08
C THR A 158 -8.23 3.59 31.25
#